data_b04145dc7b6de40ef46e96aa2537a894
#
_entry.id   b04145dc7b6de40ef46e96aa2537a894
#
_cell.length_a   1.000
_cell.length_b   1.000
_cell.length_c   1.000
_cell.angle_alpha   90.00
_cell.angle_beta   90.00
_cell.angle_gamma   90.00
#
_symmetry.space_group_name_H-M   'P 1'
#
loop_
_entity.id
_entity.type
_entity.pdbx_description
1 polymer ?
#
loop_
_entity_poly.entity_id
_entity_poly.type
_entity_poly.pdbx_seq_one_letter_code
_entity_poly.pdbx_strand_id
1 'polypeptide(L)'
;KVQITNIKINLDYPGYLTKKEEVEEFYSLAMKIDSRVQFKEDIGKGGFFEAAFVCKAWNCPAISFGPGLRETSHTTNEQASIEMLNKTKEVYCTLLKKYATILVQ
;
A
#
# COMPACT_ATOMS: atom_id res chain seq x y z
N LYS A 1 19.60 -31.95 20.07
CA LYS A 1 18.54 -32.11 19.06
C LYS A 1 17.34 -31.25 19.46
N VAL A 2 16.96 -30.31 18.63
CA VAL A 2 15.81 -29.45 18.87
C VAL A 2 14.55 -30.14 18.34
N GLN A 3 13.51 -30.16 19.15
CA GLN A 3 12.23 -30.77 18.81
C GLN A 3 11.11 -29.76 19.05
N ILE A 4 10.24 -29.58 18.04
CA ILE A 4 9.06 -28.74 18.19
C ILE A 4 7.97 -29.58 18.84
N THR A 5 7.57 -29.22 20.07
CA THR A 5 6.54 -29.94 20.84
C THR A 5 5.18 -29.27 20.80
N ASN A 6 5.13 -27.96 20.47
CA ASN A 6 3.88 -27.21 20.40
C ASN A 6 4.03 -26.02 19.47
N ILE A 7 2.96 -25.71 18.70
CA ILE A 7 2.82 -24.50 17.90
C ILE A 7 1.50 -23.84 18.29
N LYS A 8 1.59 -22.59 18.75
CA LYS A 8 0.41 -21.79 19.07
C LYS A 8 0.31 -20.62 18.09
N ILE A 9 -0.80 -20.54 17.35
CA ILE A 9 -1.11 -19.42 16.46
C ILE A 9 -1.93 -18.41 17.25
N ASN A 10 -1.31 -17.29 17.62
CA ASN A 10 -1.99 -16.19 18.33
C ASN A 10 -2.66 -15.22 17.36
N LEU A 11 -2.17 -15.16 16.14
CA LEU A 11 -2.58 -14.21 15.13
C LEU A 11 -2.46 -14.87 13.75
N ASP A 12 -3.57 -14.93 13.02
CA ASP A 12 -3.63 -15.48 11.68
C ASP A 12 -4.28 -14.45 10.74
N TYR A 13 -3.46 -13.87 9.85
CA TYR A 13 -3.91 -12.89 8.88
C TYR A 13 -3.75 -13.41 7.46
N PRO A 14 -4.70 -13.10 6.56
CA PRO A 14 -4.53 -13.43 5.15
C PRO A 14 -3.36 -12.64 4.55
N GLY A 15 -2.62 -13.29 3.67
CA GLY A 15 -1.67 -12.60 2.80
C GLY A 15 -2.36 -12.02 1.58
N TYR A 16 -1.71 -11.06 0.93
CA TYR A 16 -2.12 -10.57 -0.38
C TYR A 16 -0.91 -10.19 -1.21
N LEU A 17 -1.07 -10.28 -2.52
CA LEU A 17 -0.07 -9.83 -3.49
C LEU A 17 -0.81 -9.13 -4.61
N THR A 18 -0.49 -7.87 -4.83
CA THR A 18 -0.99 -7.08 -5.94
C THR A 18 0.10 -6.91 -6.98
N LYS A 19 -0.16 -7.32 -8.21
CA LYS A 19 0.75 -7.13 -9.32
C LYS A 19 0.62 -5.71 -9.87
N LYS A 20 1.69 -5.20 -10.47
CA LYS A 20 1.71 -3.85 -11.07
C LYS A 20 0.57 -3.66 -12.08
N GLU A 21 0.31 -4.67 -12.90
CA GLU A 21 -0.73 -4.62 -13.95
C GLU A 21 -2.13 -4.41 -13.39
N GLU A 22 -2.39 -4.88 -12.18
CA GLU A 22 -3.70 -4.72 -11.51
C GLU A 22 -3.96 -3.30 -11.04
N VAL A 23 -2.92 -2.49 -10.90
CA VAL A 23 -2.98 -1.10 -10.42
C VAL A 23 -2.33 -0.11 -11.39
N GLU A 24 -2.18 -0.50 -12.64
CA GLU A 24 -1.48 0.28 -13.68
C GLU A 24 -2.07 1.69 -13.83
N GLU A 25 -3.37 1.83 -13.76
CA GLU A 25 -4.04 3.13 -13.86
C GLU A 25 -3.64 4.07 -12.72
N PHE A 26 -3.67 3.56 -11.49
CA PHE A 26 -3.21 4.33 -10.33
C PHE A 26 -1.73 4.68 -10.45
N TYR A 27 -0.91 3.70 -10.80
CA TYR A 27 0.54 3.88 -10.94
C TYR A 27 0.86 4.95 -12.00
N SER A 28 0.22 4.88 -13.15
CA SER A 28 0.41 5.85 -14.23
C SER A 28 -0.02 7.26 -13.82
N LEU A 29 -1.12 7.40 -13.09
CA LEU A 29 -1.58 8.66 -12.54
C LEU A 29 -0.57 9.23 -11.54
N ALA A 30 -0.12 8.42 -10.61
CA ALA A 30 0.87 8.83 -9.60
C ALA A 30 2.19 9.26 -10.24
N MET A 31 2.66 8.53 -11.24
CA MET A 31 3.88 8.86 -12.00
C MET A 31 3.79 10.18 -12.74
N LYS A 32 2.62 10.56 -13.26
CA LYS A 32 2.41 11.86 -13.91
C LYS A 32 2.53 13.02 -12.93
N ILE A 33 2.12 12.81 -11.69
CA ILE A 33 2.15 13.83 -10.63
C ILE A 33 3.53 13.89 -9.96
N ASP A 34 4.13 12.74 -9.72
CA ASP A 34 5.48 12.64 -9.15
C ASP A 34 6.25 11.50 -9.82
N SER A 35 7.19 11.84 -10.69
CA SER A 35 8.01 10.86 -11.43
C SER A 35 8.93 10.01 -10.55
N ARG A 36 9.06 10.34 -9.27
CA ARG A 36 9.83 9.54 -8.29
C ARG A 36 9.07 8.33 -7.77
N VAL A 37 7.78 8.22 -8.05
CA VAL A 37 6.96 7.08 -7.63
C VAL A 37 7.50 5.79 -8.26
N GLN A 38 7.65 4.77 -7.43
CA GLN A 38 8.12 3.46 -7.86
C GLN A 38 7.17 2.39 -7.32
N PHE A 39 6.85 1.43 -8.17
CA PHE A 39 6.16 0.22 -7.74
C PHE A 39 7.17 -0.76 -7.13
N LYS A 40 6.87 -1.25 -5.94
CA LYS A 40 7.70 -2.27 -5.27
C LYS A 40 6.83 -3.43 -4.81
N GLU A 41 7.25 -4.63 -5.12
CA GLU A 41 6.71 -5.85 -4.55
C GLU A 41 7.55 -6.25 -3.34
N ASP A 42 6.94 -6.23 -2.17
CA ASP A 42 7.63 -6.57 -0.91
C ASP A 42 7.21 -7.96 -0.41
N ILE A 43 7.46 -8.96 -1.21
CA ILE A 43 7.13 -10.35 -0.87
C ILE A 43 7.89 -10.78 0.39
N GLY A 44 7.15 -11.19 1.41
CA GLY A 44 7.72 -11.72 2.66
C GLY A 44 8.38 -10.69 3.57
N LYS A 45 8.27 -9.40 3.27
CA LYS A 45 8.88 -8.31 4.05
C LYS A 45 7.84 -7.33 4.61
N GLY A 46 6.59 -7.55 4.31
CA GLY A 46 5.51 -6.69 4.76
C GLY A 46 5.21 -6.87 6.24
N GLY A 47 4.81 -5.80 6.89
CA GLY A 47 4.16 -5.84 8.16
C GLY A 47 2.68 -6.21 8.02
N PHE A 48 1.96 -6.08 9.09
CA PHE A 48 0.52 -6.28 9.12
C PHE A 48 -0.21 -5.05 8.55
N PHE A 49 -1.17 -5.29 7.65
CA PHE A 49 -2.04 -4.27 7.07
C PHE A 49 -3.48 -4.76 6.97
N GLU A 50 -4.42 -3.90 7.29
CA GLU A 50 -5.86 -4.15 7.11
C GLU A 50 -6.24 -4.40 5.64
N ALA A 51 -5.45 -3.91 4.71
CA ALA A 51 -5.63 -4.16 3.27
C ALA A 51 -5.74 -5.65 2.91
N ALA A 52 -5.08 -6.53 3.67
CA ALA A 52 -5.19 -7.97 3.47
C ALA A 52 -6.63 -8.47 3.64
N PHE A 53 -7.36 -7.95 4.62
CA PHE A 53 -8.77 -8.29 4.83
C PHE A 53 -9.67 -7.72 3.74
N VAL A 54 -9.42 -6.49 3.30
CA VAL A 54 -10.17 -5.85 2.22
C VAL A 54 -9.98 -6.61 0.91
N CYS A 55 -8.76 -6.97 0.56
CA CYS A 55 -8.45 -7.79 -0.60
C CYS A 55 -9.22 -9.12 -0.58
N LYS A 56 -9.22 -9.79 0.56
CA LYS A 56 -9.91 -11.07 0.72
C LYS A 56 -11.43 -10.92 0.66
N ALA A 57 -11.99 -9.94 1.36
CA ALA A 57 -13.43 -9.74 1.45
C ALA A 57 -14.04 -9.27 0.12
N TRP A 58 -13.35 -8.40 -0.60
CA TRP A 58 -13.87 -7.77 -1.81
C TRP A 58 -13.25 -8.30 -3.10
N ASN A 59 -12.31 -9.24 -2.98
CA ASN A 59 -11.59 -9.82 -4.12
C ASN A 59 -11.04 -8.72 -5.06
N CYS A 60 -10.35 -7.74 -4.49
CA CYS A 60 -9.80 -6.61 -5.21
C CYS A 60 -8.32 -6.42 -4.89
N PRO A 61 -7.54 -5.86 -5.82
CA PRO A 61 -6.15 -5.50 -5.53
C PRO A 61 -6.08 -4.36 -4.52
N ALA A 62 -5.02 -4.33 -3.72
CA ALA A 62 -4.72 -3.24 -2.81
C ALA A 62 -3.23 -2.92 -2.81
N ILE A 63 -2.92 -1.66 -2.61
CA ILE A 63 -1.55 -1.17 -2.49
C ILE A 63 -1.45 -0.21 -1.31
N SER A 64 -0.25 -0.08 -0.78
CA SER A 64 0.09 0.97 0.17
C SER A 64 0.77 2.12 -0.59
N PHE A 65 0.29 3.32 -0.37
CA PHE A 65 0.84 4.53 -0.99
C PHE A 65 0.79 5.71 -0.02
N GLY A 66 1.92 6.35 0.19
CA GLY A 66 2.01 7.48 1.13
C GLY A 66 3.36 8.20 1.07
N PRO A 67 3.48 9.32 1.82
CA PRO A 67 4.65 10.20 1.79
C PRO A 67 5.79 9.78 2.74
N GLY A 68 5.65 8.67 3.47
CA GLY A 68 6.61 8.24 4.47
C GLY A 68 7.93 7.79 3.87
N LEU A 69 9.00 8.02 4.61
CA LEU A 69 10.31 7.42 4.31
C LEU A 69 10.36 6.04 4.95
N ARG A 70 10.33 5.01 4.14
CA ARG A 70 10.22 3.62 4.59
C ARG A 70 11.33 3.21 5.58
N GLU A 71 12.54 3.69 5.34
CA GLU A 71 13.71 3.41 6.18
C GLU A 71 13.57 3.99 7.59
N THR A 72 12.68 4.97 7.80
CA THR A 72 12.41 5.56 9.12
C THR A 72 11.16 5.01 9.78
N SER A 73 10.41 4.16 9.08
CA SER A 73 9.17 3.55 9.59
C SER A 73 9.42 2.74 10.85
N HIS A 74 8.55 2.87 11.84
CA HIS A 74 8.67 2.21 13.15
C HIS A 74 9.92 2.60 13.96
N THR A 75 10.48 3.76 13.68
CA THR A 75 11.59 4.33 14.46
C THR A 75 11.16 5.58 15.21
N THR A 76 11.97 6.00 16.19
CA THR A 76 11.73 7.25 16.94
C THR A 76 11.90 8.50 16.07
N ASN A 77 12.57 8.37 14.92
CA ASN A 77 12.83 9.42 13.95
C ASN A 77 12.03 9.23 12.65
N GLU A 78 10.85 8.64 12.74
CA GLU A 78 9.98 8.49 11.58
C GLU A 78 9.68 9.86 10.96
N GLN A 79 9.88 9.95 9.64
CA GLN A 79 9.82 11.21 8.91
C GLN A 79 8.99 11.08 7.64
N ALA A 80 8.41 12.20 7.25
CA ALA A 80 7.79 12.38 5.94
C ALA A 80 8.18 13.75 5.38
N SER A 81 8.41 13.82 4.09
CA SER A 81 8.68 15.07 3.39
C SER A 81 7.38 15.85 3.17
N ILE A 82 7.38 17.15 3.48
CA ILE A 82 6.23 18.04 3.19
C ILE A 82 5.93 18.07 1.69
N GLU A 83 6.96 18.08 0.84
CA GLU A 83 6.79 18.01 -0.61
C GLU A 83 6.09 16.72 -1.03
N MET A 84 6.55 15.57 -0.53
CA MET A 84 5.94 14.27 -0.80
C MET A 84 4.51 14.19 -0.27
N LEU A 85 4.22 14.79 0.88
CA LEU A 85 2.88 14.88 1.43
C LEU A 85 1.94 15.63 0.47
N ASN A 86 2.38 16.77 -0.06
CA ASN A 86 1.61 17.55 -1.02
C ASN A 86 1.39 16.78 -2.33
N LYS A 87 2.40 16.08 -2.83
CA LYS A 87 2.28 15.24 -4.03
C LYS A 87 1.34 14.06 -3.81
N THR A 88 1.43 13.40 -2.66
CA THR A 88 0.52 12.32 -2.27
C THR A 88 -0.93 12.81 -2.21
N LYS A 89 -1.16 13.97 -1.58
CA LYS A 89 -2.48 14.61 -1.55
C LYS A 89 -3.01 14.87 -2.97
N GLU A 90 -2.18 15.39 -3.87
CA GLU A 90 -2.56 15.66 -5.27
C GLU A 90 -2.99 14.37 -5.98
N VAL A 91 -2.24 13.27 -5.80
CA VAL A 91 -2.59 11.96 -6.36
C VAL A 91 -3.96 11.51 -5.87
N TYR A 92 -4.19 11.52 -4.54
CA TYR A 92 -5.47 11.10 -3.96
C TYR A 92 -6.64 11.99 -4.42
N CYS A 93 -6.46 13.31 -4.43
CA CYS A 93 -7.51 14.23 -4.88
C CYS A 93 -7.87 14.00 -6.35
N THR A 94 -6.88 13.79 -7.21
CA THR A 94 -7.09 13.51 -8.63
C THR A 94 -7.82 12.19 -8.84
N LEU A 95 -7.41 11.15 -8.11
CA LEU A 95 -8.03 9.84 -8.15
C LEU A 95 -9.49 9.89 -7.69
N LEU A 96 -9.76 10.52 -6.54
CA LEU A 96 -11.10 10.64 -5.99
C LEU A 96 -12.04 11.42 -6.92
N LYS A 97 -11.57 12.50 -7.53
CA LYS A 97 -12.34 13.27 -8.52
C LYS A 97 -12.71 12.41 -9.72
N LYS A 98 -11.77 11.61 -10.22
CA LYS A 98 -12.00 10.71 -11.35
C LYS A 98 -13.08 9.69 -11.04
N TYR A 99 -12.97 9.01 -9.90
CA TYR A 99 -13.96 7.99 -9.52
C TYR A 99 -15.30 8.58 -9.09
N ALA A 100 -15.31 9.72 -8.42
CA ALA A 100 -16.57 10.42 -8.09
C ALA A 100 -17.36 10.78 -9.36
N THR A 101 -16.68 11.23 -10.41
CA THR A 101 -17.31 11.53 -11.70
C THR A 101 -17.94 10.28 -12.32
N ILE A 102 -17.31 9.13 -12.22
CA ILE A 102 -17.84 7.85 -12.71
C ILE A 102 -19.08 7.44 -11.90
N LEU A 103 -19.06 7.61 -10.57
CA LEU A 103 -20.17 7.22 -9.69
C LEU A 103 -21.43 8.08 -9.85
N VAL A 104 -21.28 9.32 -10.31
CA VAL A 104 -22.39 10.27 -10.50
C VAL A 104 -23.05 10.16 -11.88
N GLN A 105 -22.41 9.44 -12.78
CA GLN A 105 -22.99 9.10 -14.07
C GLN A 105 -23.98 7.94 -13.94
#